data_71d2b58a71577809b9579714c1cd040f
#
_entry.id   71d2b58a71577809b9579714c1cd040f
#
_cell.length_a   1.000
_cell.length_b   1.000
_cell.length_c   1.000
_cell.angle_alpha   90.00
_cell.angle_beta   90.00
_cell.angle_gamma   90.00
#
_symmetry.space_group_name_H-M   'P 1'
#
loop_
_entity.id
_entity.type
_entity.pdbx_description
1 polymer ?
#
loop_
_entity_poly.entity_id
_entity_poly.type
_entity_poly.pdbx_seq_one_letter_code
_entity_poly.pdbx_strand_id
1 'polypeptide(L)'
;MALYYFTADYSAEAFSGMINSPQDREAAARKFIEAVGMKLHNFYFCVNTGQIIGMIEGTGSQMSTSDMVIMASGAFTCVEAKEVISASEMTSCMDAANKVMSTYKGS
;
A
#
# COMPACT_ATOMS: atom_id res chain seq x y z
N MET A 1 10.37 5.53 9.29
CA MET A 1 9.32 5.52 8.26
C MET A 1 9.24 4.14 7.64
N ALA A 2 8.06 3.65 7.47
CA ALA A 2 7.85 2.34 6.86
C ALA A 2 7.54 2.49 5.37
N LEU A 3 7.85 1.47 4.60
CA LEU A 3 7.53 1.39 3.18
C LEU A 3 6.46 0.31 2.99
N TYR A 4 5.40 0.63 2.26
CA TYR A 4 4.27 -0.27 2.06
C TYR A 4 4.08 -0.60 0.60
N TYR A 5 3.89 -1.88 0.32
CA TYR A 5 3.39 -2.37 -0.95
C TYR A 5 1.86 -2.36 -0.86
N PHE A 6 1.24 -1.43 -1.59
CA PHE A 6 -0.19 -1.16 -1.50
C PHE A 6 -0.91 -1.67 -2.73
N THR A 7 -2.03 -2.36 -2.53
CA THR A 7 -2.92 -2.76 -3.63
C THR A 7 -4.36 -2.42 -3.28
N ALA A 8 -5.16 -2.08 -4.30
CA ALA A 8 -6.56 -1.77 -4.11
C ALA A 8 -7.36 -2.16 -5.34
N ASP A 9 -8.53 -2.75 -5.09
CA ASP A 9 -9.46 -3.18 -6.14
C ASP A 9 -10.62 -2.20 -6.22
N TYR A 10 -10.80 -1.57 -7.38
CA TYR A 10 -11.93 -0.68 -7.62
C TYR A 10 -13.24 -1.45 -7.67
N SER A 11 -14.31 -0.80 -7.24
CA SER A 11 -15.67 -1.30 -7.46
C SER A 11 -16.06 -1.14 -8.93
N ALA A 12 -17.07 -1.91 -9.37
CA ALA A 12 -17.59 -1.78 -10.73
C ALA A 12 -18.09 -0.36 -10.99
N GLU A 13 -18.71 0.25 -9.99
CA GLU A 13 -19.21 1.62 -10.08
C GLU A 13 -18.09 2.61 -10.30
N ALA A 14 -16.97 2.44 -9.60
CA ALA A 14 -15.80 3.30 -9.77
C ALA A 14 -15.20 3.16 -11.17
N PHE A 15 -15.11 1.94 -11.69
CA PHE A 15 -14.65 1.72 -13.07
C PHE A 15 -15.57 2.43 -14.08
N SER A 16 -16.88 2.31 -13.91
CA SER A 16 -17.83 2.99 -14.80
C SER A 16 -17.62 4.49 -14.77
N GLY A 17 -17.43 5.06 -13.58
CA GLY A 17 -17.18 6.50 -13.44
C GLY A 17 -15.91 6.94 -14.15
N MET A 18 -14.85 6.15 -14.04
CA MET A 18 -13.58 6.47 -14.70
C MET A 18 -13.66 6.35 -16.22
N ILE A 19 -14.44 5.40 -16.73
CA ILE A 19 -14.67 5.25 -18.17
C ILE A 19 -15.46 6.44 -18.70
N ASN A 20 -16.49 6.85 -17.97
CA ASN A 20 -17.34 7.98 -18.38
C ASN A 20 -16.61 9.31 -18.29
N SER A 21 -15.64 9.43 -17.38
CA SER A 21 -14.88 10.67 -17.20
C SER A 21 -13.40 10.30 -16.96
N PRO A 22 -12.67 9.98 -18.04
CA PRO A 22 -11.26 9.61 -17.92
C PRO A 22 -10.43 10.72 -17.26
N GLN A 23 -9.55 10.32 -16.33
CA GLN A 23 -8.76 11.28 -15.56
C GLN A 23 -7.45 10.64 -15.10
N ASP A 24 -6.50 11.48 -14.73
CA ASP A 24 -5.21 11.02 -14.20
C ASP A 24 -5.40 10.56 -12.76
N ARG A 25 -5.49 9.24 -12.57
CA ARG A 25 -5.70 8.64 -11.25
C ARG A 25 -4.45 8.70 -10.38
N GLU A 26 -3.28 8.74 -11.00
CA GLU A 26 -2.03 8.89 -10.23
C GLU A 26 -1.97 10.27 -9.57
N ALA A 27 -2.32 11.33 -10.29
CA ALA A 27 -2.32 12.68 -9.75
C ALA A 27 -3.29 12.78 -8.56
N ALA A 28 -4.48 12.19 -8.67
CA ALA A 28 -5.46 12.19 -7.60
C ALA A 28 -4.96 11.39 -6.38
N ALA A 29 -4.36 10.23 -6.62
CA ALA A 29 -3.81 9.40 -5.56
C ALA A 29 -2.67 10.11 -4.83
N ARG A 30 -1.77 10.74 -5.58
CA ARG A 30 -0.63 11.47 -5.00
C ARG A 30 -1.11 12.60 -4.10
N LYS A 31 -2.09 13.36 -4.57
CA LYS A 31 -2.66 14.46 -3.79
C LYS A 31 -3.24 13.97 -2.47
N PHE A 32 -3.97 12.85 -2.49
CA PHE A 32 -4.56 12.27 -1.29
C PHE A 32 -3.49 11.75 -0.33
N ILE A 33 -2.53 10.98 -0.86
CA ILE A 33 -1.45 10.39 -0.05
C ILE A 33 -0.64 11.49 0.64
N GLU A 34 -0.33 12.57 -0.07
CA GLU A 34 0.39 13.71 0.50
C GLU A 34 -0.44 14.45 1.54
N ALA A 35 -1.75 14.53 1.35
CA ALA A 35 -2.64 15.15 2.34
C ALA A 35 -2.66 14.37 3.67
N VAL A 36 -2.46 13.05 3.63
CA VAL A 36 -2.35 12.23 4.82
C VAL A 36 -0.97 12.37 5.48
N GLY A 37 0.00 12.90 4.74
CA GLY A 37 1.37 13.07 5.22
C GLY A 37 2.33 11.98 4.77
N MET A 38 1.92 11.18 3.80
CA MET A 38 2.73 10.11 3.24
C MET A 38 3.31 10.49 1.89
N LYS A 39 4.18 9.64 1.36
CA LYS A 39 4.81 9.84 0.06
C LYS A 39 4.50 8.67 -0.87
N LEU A 40 3.97 8.97 -2.04
CA LEU A 40 3.73 7.98 -3.09
C LEU A 40 4.95 7.92 -4.01
N HIS A 41 5.64 6.79 -4.02
CA HIS A 41 6.83 6.59 -4.86
C HIS A 41 6.47 6.14 -6.27
N ASN A 42 5.54 5.19 -6.38
CA ASN A 42 5.16 4.58 -7.65
C ASN A 42 3.67 4.30 -7.65
N PHE A 43 3.07 4.32 -8.84
CA PHE A 43 1.65 4.05 -9.02
C PHE A 43 1.46 3.36 -10.37
N TYR A 44 0.88 2.16 -10.35
CA TYR A 44 0.64 1.36 -11.53
C TYR A 44 -0.72 0.70 -11.46
N PHE A 45 -1.22 0.27 -12.61
CA PHE A 45 -2.41 -0.58 -12.71
C PHE A 45 -2.00 -1.95 -13.21
N CYS A 46 -2.55 -2.99 -12.60
CA CYS A 46 -2.41 -4.35 -13.11
C CYS A 46 -3.23 -4.48 -14.39
N VAL A 47 -2.60 -4.94 -15.48
CA VAL A 47 -3.22 -4.98 -16.81
C VAL A 47 -4.49 -5.87 -16.81
N ASN A 48 -4.43 -7.03 -16.16
CA ASN A 48 -5.53 -7.99 -16.24
C ASN A 48 -6.70 -7.66 -15.32
N THR A 49 -6.43 -7.06 -14.15
CA THR A 49 -7.46 -6.86 -13.12
C THR A 49 -7.85 -5.40 -12.94
N GLY A 50 -7.04 -4.46 -13.42
CA GLY A 50 -7.24 -3.04 -13.13
C GLY A 50 -6.90 -2.68 -11.69
N GLN A 51 -6.31 -3.60 -10.92
CA GLN A 51 -5.91 -3.35 -9.54
C GLN A 51 -4.83 -2.27 -9.47
N ILE A 52 -4.99 -1.34 -8.53
CA ILE A 52 -3.95 -0.36 -8.23
C ILE A 52 -2.80 -1.05 -7.52
N ILE A 53 -1.59 -0.70 -7.90
CA ILE A 53 -0.37 -1.13 -7.22
C ILE A 53 0.48 0.10 -6.96
N GLY A 54 0.86 0.32 -5.70
CA GLY A 54 1.67 1.48 -5.35
C GLY A 54 2.69 1.16 -4.25
N MET A 55 3.75 1.97 -4.23
CA MET A 55 4.72 1.94 -3.14
C MET A 55 4.56 3.25 -2.37
N ILE A 56 4.24 3.15 -1.08
CA ILE A 56 3.90 4.29 -0.24
C ILE A 56 4.78 4.28 1.01
N GLU A 57 5.35 5.44 1.32
CA GLU A 57 6.18 5.61 2.51
C GLU A 57 5.42 6.44 3.56
N GLY A 58 5.40 5.94 4.80
CA GLY A 58 4.74 6.64 5.89
C GLY A 58 4.74 5.81 7.16
N THR A 59 3.92 6.20 8.12
CA THR A 59 3.73 5.43 9.37
C THR A 59 2.53 4.51 9.26
N GLY A 60 2.48 3.51 10.15
CA GLY A 60 1.32 2.62 10.21
C GLY A 60 0.02 3.37 10.48
N SER A 61 0.07 4.40 11.34
CA SER A 61 -1.11 5.22 11.64
C SER A 61 -1.59 5.99 10.42
N GLN A 62 -0.67 6.52 9.63
CA GLN A 62 -1.01 7.23 8.39
C GLN A 62 -1.63 6.27 7.38
N MET A 63 -1.06 5.08 7.24
CA MET A 63 -1.60 4.07 6.32
C MET A 63 -3.01 3.65 6.74
N SER A 64 -3.23 3.43 8.04
CA SER A 64 -4.55 3.08 8.55
C SER A 64 -5.57 4.20 8.30
N THR A 65 -5.17 5.45 8.51
CA THR A 65 -6.00 6.63 8.22
C THR A 65 -6.40 6.65 6.75
N SER A 66 -5.44 6.44 5.87
CA SER A 66 -5.66 6.38 4.42
C SER A 66 -6.65 5.29 4.05
N ASP A 67 -6.44 4.07 4.58
CA ASP A 67 -7.30 2.93 4.28
C ASP A 67 -8.75 3.19 4.68
N MET A 68 -8.96 3.78 5.86
CA MET A 68 -10.32 4.09 6.31
C MET A 68 -11.02 5.06 5.38
N VAL A 69 -10.32 6.08 4.91
CA VAL A 69 -10.91 7.08 4.02
C VAL A 69 -11.30 6.47 2.68
N ILE A 70 -10.39 5.72 2.07
CA ILE A 70 -10.67 5.15 0.74
C ILE A 70 -11.71 4.04 0.79
N MET A 71 -11.76 3.27 1.86
CA MET A 71 -12.81 2.27 2.04
C MET A 71 -14.17 2.93 2.25
N ALA A 72 -14.20 4.01 3.03
CA ALA A 72 -15.44 4.76 3.27
C ALA A 72 -15.99 5.42 2.01
N SER A 73 -15.14 5.68 1.02
CA SER A 73 -15.56 6.32 -0.24
C SER A 73 -16.47 5.43 -1.08
N GLY A 74 -16.44 4.12 -0.87
CA GLY A 74 -17.21 3.16 -1.68
C GLY A 74 -16.58 2.86 -3.03
N ALA A 75 -15.44 3.47 -3.36
CA ALA A 75 -14.79 3.27 -4.65
C ALA A 75 -14.01 1.95 -4.73
N PHE A 76 -13.74 1.32 -3.59
CA PHE A 76 -12.90 0.13 -3.53
C PHE A 76 -13.63 -1.02 -2.83
N THR A 77 -13.41 -2.23 -3.34
CA THR A 77 -13.95 -3.46 -2.73
C THR A 77 -12.95 -4.14 -1.83
N CYS A 78 -11.67 -3.89 -2.04
CA CYS A 78 -10.59 -4.49 -1.25
C CYS A 78 -9.37 -3.58 -1.26
N VAL A 79 -8.74 -3.43 -0.10
CA VAL A 79 -7.53 -2.64 0.06
C VAL A 79 -6.56 -3.44 0.91
N GLU A 80 -5.31 -3.57 0.44
CA GLU A 80 -4.26 -4.24 1.20
C GLU A 80 -3.00 -3.38 1.23
N ALA A 81 -2.32 -3.40 2.38
CA ALA A 81 -1.04 -2.73 2.53
C ALA A 81 -0.10 -3.66 3.28
N LYS A 82 1.02 -4.00 2.67
CA LYS A 82 2.03 -4.87 3.26
C LYS A 82 3.29 -4.06 3.50
N GLU A 83 3.73 -4.01 4.75
CA GLU A 83 5.01 -3.37 5.04
C GLU A 83 6.13 -4.21 4.47
N VAL A 84 7.08 -3.56 3.81
CA VAL A 84 8.22 -4.23 3.17
C VAL A 84 9.51 -3.61 3.69
N ILE A 85 10.58 -4.38 3.66
CA ILE A 85 11.90 -3.91 4.01
C ILE A 85 12.87 -4.29 2.89
N SER A 86 14.00 -3.59 2.83
CA SER A 86 15.03 -3.87 1.83
C SER A 86 15.74 -5.17 2.11
N ALA A 87 16.42 -5.70 1.10
CA ALA A 87 17.28 -6.88 1.26
C ALA A 87 18.37 -6.62 2.29
N SER A 88 18.88 -5.38 2.35
CA SER A 88 19.89 -5.00 3.32
C SER A 88 19.36 -5.06 4.76
N GLU A 89 18.14 -4.54 4.97
CA GLU A 89 17.49 -4.63 6.28
C GLU A 89 17.20 -6.09 6.67
N MET A 90 16.80 -6.91 5.69
CA MET A 90 16.57 -8.34 5.94
C MET A 90 17.85 -9.03 6.39
N THR A 91 19.01 -8.66 5.81
CA THR A 91 20.30 -9.21 6.25
C THR A 91 20.55 -8.88 7.72
N SER A 92 20.26 -7.66 8.14
CA SER A 92 20.38 -7.27 9.56
C SER A 92 19.43 -8.08 10.44
N CYS A 93 18.23 -8.35 9.96
CA CYS A 93 17.27 -9.22 10.69
C CYS A 93 17.79 -10.64 10.81
N MET A 94 18.43 -11.15 9.77
CA MET A 94 19.07 -12.49 9.81
C MET A 94 20.15 -12.55 10.87
N ASP A 95 20.99 -11.52 10.96
CA ASP A 95 22.03 -11.44 12.00
C ASP A 95 21.42 -11.43 13.39
N ALA A 96 20.38 -10.63 13.60
CA ALA A 96 19.69 -10.57 14.87
C ALA A 96 19.02 -11.90 15.21
N ALA A 97 18.39 -12.55 14.23
CA ALA A 97 17.75 -13.84 14.41
C ALA A 97 18.77 -14.91 14.81
N ASN A 98 19.95 -14.89 14.18
CA ASN A 98 21.03 -15.83 14.50
C ASN A 98 21.38 -15.77 15.99
N LYS A 99 21.43 -14.57 16.57
CA LYS A 99 21.82 -14.36 17.97
C LYS A 99 20.80 -14.90 18.96
N VAL A 100 19.52 -15.00 18.58
CA VAL A 100 18.45 -15.41 19.49
C VAL A 100 17.80 -16.73 19.11
N MET A 101 18.26 -17.36 18.05
CA MET A 101 17.65 -18.57 17.51
C MET A 101 17.59 -19.71 18.55
N SER A 102 18.61 -19.83 19.39
CA SER A 102 18.67 -20.89 20.39
C SER A 102 17.68 -20.68 21.56
N THR A 103 17.09 -19.50 21.68
CA THR A 103 16.16 -19.18 22.76
C THR A 103 14.75 -19.71 22.51
N TYR A 104 14.43 -20.03 21.26
CA TYR A 104 13.10 -20.54 20.90
C TYR A 104 13.16 -22.03 20.63
N LYS A 105 12.35 -22.78 21.36
CA LYS A 105 12.19 -24.23 21.18
C LYS A 105 10.75 -24.46 20.76
N GLY A 106 10.59 -25.03 19.57
CA GLY A 106 9.29 -25.13 18.90
C GLY A 106 8.33 -26.17 19.48
N SER A 107 8.67 -26.77 20.62
CA SER A 107 7.77 -27.76 21.21
C SER A 107 7.76 -27.72 22.71
#